data_e590811d01921ba743014340f38ce7b7
#
_entry.id   e590811d01921ba743014340f38ce7b7
#
_cell.length_a   1.000
_cell.length_b   1.000
_cell.length_c   1.000
_cell.angle_alpha   90.00
_cell.angle_beta   90.00
_cell.angle_gamma   90.00
#
_symmetry.space_group_name_H-M   'P 1'
#
loop_
_entity.id
_entity.type
_entity.pdbx_description
1 polymer ?
#
loop_
_entity_poly.entity_id
_entity_poly.type
_entity_poly.pdbx_seq_one_letter_code
_entity_poly.pdbx_strand_id
1 'polypeptide(L)'
;MKTSFLTNYLGVLGVGLATLVSTANARDNDAGTLYTTDNAGAGNHVLVITRTGGALSVTATYATGGLGLGSADGLGSQGSVLLSPDAHWLFACNAGSGEISVFERLPGGELQLSDKVGSGGGQPLSLTLHENLLYVLNAAANGSNDNVTAFHFGCGNLTLIPGSSRALSAASTTPTQVSFSRDGDALVVTEKITGLIDTWLLGHDGMATDHQAFTSVGIWPFGFAVGHGDRLFVSEADAGAPNGSSVSSYELSDSGGLDVISGKVPTEQTAACWLVLTYDGRYVYTANAGSASISGFRVQWNGSLERLDDPSLPAKTGMHPADMAFSHDGDVLFSLNNGDGTISAFGVKSDGSLEGKSGLSGLPTTSAGLAAW
;
A
#
# COMPACT_ATOMS: atom_id res chain seq x y z
N MET A 1 -51.28 29.89 -80.93
CA MET A 1 -52.39 29.57 -80.04
C MET A 1 -52.15 28.21 -79.42
N LYS A 2 -51.66 28.14 -78.23
CA LYS A 2 -51.80 27.05 -77.31
C LYS A 2 -51.12 27.49 -75.99
N THR A 3 -51.93 27.87 -75.03
CA THR A 3 -51.59 28.18 -73.65
C THR A 3 -51.22 26.90 -72.92
N SER A 4 -50.10 26.90 -72.20
CA SER A 4 -49.72 25.84 -71.35
C SER A 4 -49.55 26.41 -69.92
N PHE A 5 -50.28 25.83 -68.95
CA PHE A 5 -50.28 26.13 -67.51
C PHE A 5 -49.07 25.52 -66.90
N LEU A 6 -48.31 26.30 -66.11
CA LEU A 6 -47.27 25.85 -65.20
C LEU A 6 -47.86 25.72 -63.80
N THR A 7 -47.87 24.51 -63.29
CA THR A 7 -48.26 24.21 -61.91
C THR A 7 -47.01 24.21 -61.04
N ASN A 8 -46.95 25.12 -60.04
CA ASN A 8 -45.90 25.18 -59.04
C ASN A 8 -46.13 24.12 -57.91
N TYR A 9 -45.21 23.22 -57.76
CA TYR A 9 -45.10 22.38 -56.53
C TYR A 9 -44.16 23.03 -55.57
N LEU A 10 -44.66 23.48 -54.41
CA LEU A 10 -43.85 23.79 -53.21
C LEU A 10 -43.46 22.49 -52.50
N GLY A 11 -42.19 22.14 -52.57
CA GLY A 11 -41.61 21.09 -51.75
C GLY A 11 -41.18 21.66 -50.40
N VAL A 12 -41.81 21.20 -49.30
CA VAL A 12 -41.40 21.50 -47.95
C VAL A 12 -40.21 20.57 -47.60
N LEU A 13 -39.01 21.12 -47.50
CA LEU A 13 -37.85 20.43 -46.97
C LEU A 13 -37.93 20.45 -45.43
N GLY A 14 -38.29 19.31 -44.84
CA GLY A 14 -38.19 19.07 -43.42
C GLY A 14 -36.71 18.82 -43.06
N VAL A 15 -36.06 19.80 -42.37
CA VAL A 15 -34.75 19.61 -41.75
C VAL A 15 -34.96 18.85 -40.47
N GLY A 16 -34.73 17.53 -40.49
CA GLY A 16 -34.63 16.70 -39.29
C GLY A 16 -33.33 17.03 -38.54
N LEU A 17 -33.42 17.68 -37.39
CA LEU A 17 -32.32 17.86 -36.46
C LEU A 17 -32.05 16.50 -35.78
N ALA A 18 -31.06 15.73 -36.28
CA ALA A 18 -30.55 14.57 -35.59
C ALA A 18 -29.69 15.07 -34.43
N THR A 19 -30.21 15.06 -33.21
CA THR A 19 -29.41 15.18 -31.99
C THR A 19 -28.54 13.95 -31.86
N LEU A 20 -27.27 14.08 -32.23
CA LEU A 20 -26.23 13.15 -31.85
C LEU A 20 -26.09 13.23 -30.31
N VAL A 21 -26.74 12.32 -29.60
CA VAL A 21 -26.40 12.04 -28.20
C VAL A 21 -25.02 11.38 -28.26
N SER A 22 -23.99 12.18 -28.06
CA SER A 22 -22.67 11.68 -27.73
C SER A 22 -22.81 10.97 -26.39
N THR A 23 -22.93 9.65 -26.42
CA THR A 23 -22.58 8.84 -25.22
C THR A 23 -21.08 9.03 -25.04
N ALA A 24 -20.71 10.00 -24.22
CA ALA A 24 -19.40 9.97 -23.63
C ALA A 24 -19.27 8.57 -23.01
N ASN A 25 -18.41 7.72 -23.59
CA ASN A 25 -17.91 6.55 -22.88
C ASN A 25 -17.27 7.11 -21.61
N ALA A 26 -18.00 7.07 -20.49
CA ALA A 26 -17.38 7.10 -19.20
C ALA A 26 -16.35 5.98 -19.28
N ARG A 27 -15.06 6.33 -19.26
CA ARG A 27 -14.01 5.35 -19.03
C ARG A 27 -14.48 4.62 -17.78
N ASP A 28 -14.50 3.29 -17.84
CA ASP A 28 -14.92 2.45 -16.73
C ASP A 28 -13.78 2.49 -15.65
N ASN A 29 -13.52 3.70 -15.12
CA ASN A 29 -12.57 3.95 -14.03
C ASN A 29 -13.04 3.30 -12.72
N ASP A 30 -14.16 2.59 -12.77
CA ASP A 30 -14.75 1.87 -11.65
C ASP A 30 -14.42 0.38 -11.65
N ALA A 31 -13.49 -0.08 -12.50
CA ALA A 31 -12.94 -1.44 -12.49
C ALA A 31 -11.59 -1.47 -11.76
N GLY A 32 -11.30 -2.58 -11.09
CA GLY A 32 -10.02 -2.78 -10.39
C GLY A 32 -10.03 -4.07 -9.58
N THR A 33 -8.88 -4.45 -9.09
CA THR A 33 -8.72 -5.65 -8.27
C THR A 33 -7.88 -5.33 -7.04
N LEU A 34 -8.33 -5.78 -5.87
CA LEU A 34 -7.60 -5.68 -4.62
C LEU A 34 -7.24 -7.08 -4.13
N TYR A 35 -6.13 -7.16 -3.43
CA TYR A 35 -5.62 -8.40 -2.83
C TYR A 35 -5.30 -8.15 -1.36
N THR A 36 -5.76 -9.04 -0.50
CA THR A 36 -5.41 -9.11 0.92
C THR A 36 -5.25 -10.56 1.32
N THR A 37 -4.63 -10.86 2.45
CA THR A 37 -4.66 -12.22 3.00
C THR A 37 -5.68 -12.32 4.11
N ASP A 38 -6.23 -13.54 4.32
CA ASP A 38 -7.05 -13.83 5.51
C ASP A 38 -6.20 -14.03 6.77
N ASN A 39 -4.89 -14.18 6.59
CA ASN A 39 -3.89 -14.41 7.66
C ASN A 39 -4.30 -15.51 8.64
N ALA A 40 -5.02 -16.53 8.16
CA ALA A 40 -5.55 -17.60 9.00
C ALA A 40 -4.45 -18.56 9.46
N GLY A 41 -4.42 -18.88 10.76
CA GLY A 41 -3.41 -19.77 11.36
C GLY A 41 -3.54 -21.24 10.95
N ALA A 42 -4.68 -21.67 10.42
CA ALA A 42 -4.91 -23.03 9.94
C ALA A 42 -4.58 -23.23 8.44
N GLY A 43 -4.28 -22.14 7.73
CA GLY A 43 -3.96 -22.10 6.29
C GLY A 43 -4.23 -20.69 5.78
N ASN A 44 -3.19 -20.00 5.31
CA ASN A 44 -3.28 -18.65 4.80
C ASN A 44 -3.80 -18.62 3.36
N HIS A 45 -4.65 -17.66 3.01
CA HIS A 45 -5.20 -17.50 1.67
C HIS A 45 -5.09 -16.04 1.20
N VAL A 46 -4.90 -15.85 -0.09
CA VAL A 46 -5.11 -14.57 -0.75
C VAL A 46 -6.59 -14.45 -1.13
N LEU A 47 -7.23 -13.39 -0.68
CA LEU A 47 -8.58 -12.99 -1.07
C LEU A 47 -8.49 -12.03 -2.24
N VAL A 48 -9.17 -12.33 -3.34
CA VAL A 48 -9.28 -11.47 -4.52
C VAL A 48 -10.60 -10.71 -4.43
N ILE A 49 -10.51 -9.39 -4.45
CA ILE A 49 -11.66 -8.49 -4.34
C ILE A 49 -11.73 -7.69 -5.64
N THR A 50 -12.82 -7.87 -6.38
CA THR A 50 -13.03 -7.16 -7.64
C THR A 50 -13.92 -5.94 -7.42
N ARG A 51 -13.55 -4.83 -8.04
CA ARG A 51 -14.34 -3.62 -8.15
C ARG A 51 -15.01 -3.57 -9.51
N THR A 52 -16.33 -3.45 -9.53
CA THR A 52 -17.13 -3.36 -10.76
C THR A 52 -18.24 -2.34 -10.56
N GLY A 53 -18.29 -1.31 -11.41
CA GLY A 53 -19.27 -0.21 -11.26
C GLY A 53 -19.21 0.45 -9.88
N GLY A 54 -18.01 0.53 -9.28
CA GLY A 54 -17.77 1.09 -7.96
C GLY A 54 -18.08 0.16 -6.77
N ALA A 55 -18.74 -0.98 -6.99
CA ALA A 55 -19.02 -1.97 -5.93
C ALA A 55 -17.84 -2.95 -5.76
N LEU A 56 -17.50 -3.28 -4.51
CA LEU A 56 -16.48 -4.25 -4.14
C LEU A 56 -17.12 -5.59 -3.77
N SER A 57 -16.53 -6.70 -4.23
CA SER A 57 -16.95 -8.05 -3.84
C SER A 57 -15.76 -9.01 -3.81
N VAL A 58 -15.72 -9.94 -2.84
CA VAL A 58 -14.77 -11.06 -2.86
C VAL A 58 -15.19 -12.02 -3.97
N THR A 59 -14.32 -12.20 -4.96
CA THR A 59 -14.63 -13.02 -6.16
C THR A 59 -13.87 -14.34 -6.19
N ALA A 60 -12.75 -14.43 -5.50
CA ALA A 60 -11.96 -15.67 -5.42
C ALA A 60 -11.10 -15.72 -4.15
N THR A 61 -10.66 -16.93 -3.80
CA THR A 61 -9.77 -17.22 -2.68
C THR A 61 -8.75 -18.25 -3.12
N TYR A 62 -7.46 -18.00 -2.88
CA TYR A 62 -6.36 -18.86 -3.28
C TYR A 62 -5.49 -19.21 -2.09
N ALA A 63 -5.27 -20.53 -1.84
CA ALA A 63 -4.39 -20.96 -0.77
C ALA A 63 -2.94 -20.55 -1.07
N THR A 64 -2.27 -19.94 -0.08
CA THR A 64 -0.84 -19.62 -0.19
C THR A 64 0.06 -20.85 -0.01
N GLY A 65 -0.49 -21.93 0.57
CA GLY A 65 0.27 -23.11 0.95
C GLY A 65 1.08 -22.96 2.23
N GLY A 66 1.02 -21.79 2.89
CA GLY A 66 1.62 -21.49 4.19
C GLY A 66 0.57 -21.18 5.25
N LEU A 67 1.02 -20.70 6.43
CA LEU A 67 0.16 -20.37 7.56
C LEU A 67 0.23 -18.87 7.88
N GLY A 68 -0.91 -18.27 8.19
CA GLY A 68 -0.99 -16.95 8.82
C GLY A 68 -0.78 -17.02 10.34
N LEU A 69 -0.81 -15.88 11.01
CA LEU A 69 -0.74 -15.82 12.48
C LEU A 69 -2.09 -16.12 13.14
N GLY A 70 -3.20 -15.88 12.46
CA GLY A 70 -4.54 -15.96 13.04
C GLY A 70 -4.82 -14.87 14.10
N SER A 71 -4.03 -13.81 14.13
CA SER A 71 -4.19 -12.68 15.06
C SER A 71 -5.23 -11.70 14.53
N ALA A 72 -6.12 -11.24 15.41
CA ALA A 72 -7.12 -10.22 15.08
C ALA A 72 -6.53 -8.82 14.81
N ASP A 73 -5.28 -8.59 15.22
CA ASP A 73 -4.57 -7.33 14.96
C ASP A 73 -3.78 -7.36 13.62
N GLY A 74 -4.06 -8.36 12.78
CA GLY A 74 -3.30 -8.60 11.55
C GLY A 74 -1.84 -8.92 11.85
N LEU A 75 -0.90 -8.34 11.08
CA LEU A 75 0.54 -8.51 11.29
C LEU A 75 1.19 -7.31 12.01
N GLY A 76 0.47 -6.21 12.19
CA GLY A 76 1.02 -4.97 12.75
C GLY A 76 2.15 -4.39 11.90
N SER A 77 2.06 -4.53 10.58
CA SER A 77 3.06 -4.11 9.61
C SER A 77 2.40 -3.63 8.31
N GLN A 78 3.15 -2.97 7.46
CA GLN A 78 2.74 -2.54 6.12
C GLN A 78 3.48 -3.34 5.05
N GLY A 79 2.76 -3.68 3.95
CA GLY A 79 3.37 -4.33 2.79
C GLY A 79 3.56 -5.86 2.94
N SER A 80 2.69 -6.55 3.70
CA SER A 80 2.71 -8.01 3.78
C SER A 80 2.12 -8.70 2.55
N VAL A 81 1.41 -7.95 1.70
CA VAL A 81 0.97 -8.32 0.35
C VAL A 81 1.52 -7.28 -0.63
N LEU A 82 2.20 -7.73 -1.66
CA LEU A 82 2.88 -6.87 -2.62
C LEU A 82 2.59 -7.31 -4.05
N LEU A 83 2.27 -6.37 -4.94
CA LEU A 83 2.25 -6.58 -6.39
C LEU A 83 3.58 -6.13 -7.01
N SER A 84 4.05 -6.86 -8.04
CA SER A 84 5.12 -6.34 -8.90
C SER A 84 4.64 -5.07 -9.62
N PRO A 85 5.56 -4.17 -10.05
CA PRO A 85 5.19 -2.93 -10.72
C PRO A 85 4.33 -3.09 -11.98
N ASP A 86 4.46 -4.23 -12.68
CA ASP A 86 3.64 -4.62 -13.83
C ASP A 86 2.36 -5.38 -13.45
N ALA A 87 2.14 -5.59 -12.14
CA ALA A 87 1.07 -6.39 -11.55
C ALA A 87 0.95 -7.82 -12.11
N HIS A 88 2.02 -8.36 -12.69
CA HIS A 88 2.05 -9.73 -13.17
C HIS A 88 2.24 -10.73 -12.02
N TRP A 89 2.91 -10.32 -10.95
CA TRP A 89 3.23 -11.14 -9.79
C TRP A 89 2.66 -10.58 -8.51
N LEU A 90 2.17 -11.47 -7.65
CA LEU A 90 1.72 -11.15 -6.29
C LEU A 90 2.56 -11.94 -5.30
N PHE A 91 3.04 -11.26 -4.27
CA PHE A 91 3.80 -11.84 -3.16
C PHE A 91 2.99 -11.72 -1.87
N ALA A 92 3.00 -12.76 -1.05
CA ALA A 92 2.28 -12.78 0.22
C ALA A 92 3.12 -13.40 1.34
N CYS A 93 3.15 -12.74 2.50
CA CYS A 93 3.76 -13.26 3.72
C CYS A 93 2.89 -14.37 4.33
N ASN A 94 3.52 -15.47 4.73
CA ASN A 94 2.96 -16.51 5.58
C ASN A 94 3.65 -16.43 6.95
N ALA A 95 3.21 -15.47 7.75
CA ALA A 95 3.91 -15.10 8.99
C ALA A 95 3.91 -16.21 10.04
N GLY A 96 2.90 -17.09 10.02
CA GLY A 96 2.80 -18.22 10.95
C GLY A 96 3.74 -19.39 10.61
N SER A 97 4.10 -19.57 9.33
CA SER A 97 5.01 -20.63 8.88
C SER A 97 6.40 -20.12 8.46
N GLY A 98 6.66 -18.80 8.49
CA GLY A 98 7.96 -18.22 8.16
C GLY A 98 8.30 -18.29 6.67
N GLU A 99 7.29 -18.20 5.78
CA GLU A 99 7.44 -18.40 4.35
C GLU A 99 6.90 -17.19 3.56
N ILE A 100 7.27 -17.12 2.27
CA ILE A 100 6.72 -16.20 1.28
C ILE A 100 6.14 -17.04 0.15
N SER A 101 4.95 -16.68 -0.33
CA SER A 101 4.34 -17.27 -1.51
C SER A 101 4.34 -16.29 -2.67
N VAL A 102 4.60 -16.80 -3.87
CA VAL A 102 4.58 -16.07 -5.14
C VAL A 102 3.46 -16.61 -5.99
N PHE A 103 2.63 -15.71 -6.52
CA PHE A 103 1.57 -16.06 -7.45
C PHE A 103 1.77 -15.34 -8.77
N GLU A 104 1.56 -16.07 -9.86
CA GLU A 104 1.34 -15.48 -11.17
C GLU A 104 -0.11 -15.00 -11.27
N ARG A 105 -0.29 -13.75 -11.70
CA ARG A 105 -1.60 -13.18 -12.00
C ARG A 105 -1.89 -13.40 -13.48
N LEU A 106 -2.81 -14.31 -13.75
CA LEU A 106 -3.21 -14.68 -15.11
C LEU A 106 -4.08 -13.56 -15.75
N PRO A 107 -4.19 -13.53 -17.11
CA PRO A 107 -4.93 -12.47 -17.81
C PRO A 107 -6.39 -12.31 -17.39
N GLY A 108 -7.03 -13.36 -16.84
CA GLY A 108 -8.39 -13.31 -16.28
C GLY A 108 -8.48 -12.75 -14.86
N GLY A 109 -7.34 -12.45 -14.23
CA GLY A 109 -7.26 -12.01 -12.82
C GLY A 109 -7.19 -13.15 -11.81
N GLU A 110 -7.20 -14.41 -12.28
CA GLU A 110 -6.96 -15.59 -11.45
C GLU A 110 -5.51 -15.61 -10.99
N LEU A 111 -5.27 -16.22 -9.80
CA LEU A 111 -3.94 -16.39 -9.25
C LEU A 111 -3.52 -17.86 -9.36
N GLN A 112 -2.29 -18.09 -9.82
CA GLN A 112 -1.65 -19.40 -9.81
C GLN A 112 -0.43 -19.36 -8.90
N LEU A 113 -0.41 -20.20 -7.86
CA LEU A 113 0.76 -20.32 -6.98
C LEU A 113 1.95 -20.84 -7.83
N SER A 114 3.00 -20.02 -7.90
CA SER A 114 4.21 -20.30 -8.67
C SER A 114 5.32 -20.84 -7.80
N ASP A 115 5.52 -20.22 -6.61
CA ASP A 115 6.59 -20.59 -5.70
C ASP A 115 6.21 -20.35 -4.24
N LYS A 116 6.89 -21.06 -3.33
CA LYS A 116 6.80 -20.86 -1.89
C LYS A 116 8.13 -21.20 -1.23
N VAL A 117 8.76 -20.21 -0.59
CA VAL A 117 10.10 -20.36 0.00
C VAL A 117 10.12 -19.87 1.45
N GLY A 118 11.06 -20.37 2.25
CA GLY A 118 11.34 -19.83 3.58
C GLY A 118 11.83 -18.36 3.48
N SER A 119 11.35 -17.49 4.37
CA SER A 119 11.64 -16.05 4.36
C SER A 119 13.05 -15.66 4.80
N GLY A 120 13.83 -16.61 5.31
CA GLY A 120 15.15 -16.33 5.88
C GLY A 120 15.11 -15.79 7.33
N GLY A 121 13.93 -15.77 7.93
CA GLY A 121 13.71 -15.36 9.33
C GLY A 121 12.52 -16.08 9.95
N GLY A 122 12.06 -15.60 11.11
CA GLY A 122 11.00 -16.28 11.88
C GLY A 122 9.59 -15.95 11.41
N GLN A 123 9.32 -14.67 11.16
CA GLN A 123 7.97 -14.16 10.89
C GLN A 123 8.02 -13.05 9.85
N PRO A 124 7.85 -13.35 8.55
CA PRO A 124 7.82 -12.32 7.52
C PRO A 124 6.61 -11.40 7.69
N LEU A 125 6.86 -10.09 7.62
CA LEU A 125 5.86 -9.05 7.90
C LEU A 125 5.67 -8.08 6.74
N SER A 126 6.76 -7.78 6.01
CA SER A 126 6.78 -6.75 4.98
C SER A 126 7.71 -7.17 3.86
N LEU A 127 7.32 -6.83 2.64
CA LEU A 127 8.01 -7.16 1.40
C LEU A 127 8.25 -5.90 0.59
N THR A 128 9.38 -5.84 -0.09
CA THR A 128 9.65 -4.80 -1.08
C THR A 128 10.39 -5.41 -2.27
N LEU A 129 10.05 -4.96 -3.48
CA LEU A 129 10.63 -5.43 -4.74
C LEU A 129 11.14 -4.23 -5.54
N HIS A 130 12.40 -4.29 -5.96
CA HIS A 130 12.97 -3.39 -6.94
C HIS A 130 13.63 -4.23 -8.04
N GLU A 131 13.15 -4.05 -9.28
CA GLU A 131 13.56 -4.89 -10.42
C GLU A 131 13.41 -6.40 -10.12
N ASN A 132 14.51 -7.11 -9.98
CA ASN A 132 14.58 -8.55 -9.67
C ASN A 132 15.09 -8.85 -8.25
N LEU A 133 15.18 -7.86 -7.40
CA LEU A 133 15.64 -7.98 -6.02
C LEU A 133 14.45 -7.80 -5.07
N LEU A 134 14.16 -8.81 -4.25
CA LEU A 134 13.13 -8.76 -3.23
C LEU A 134 13.78 -8.80 -1.84
N TYR A 135 13.40 -7.86 -0.98
CA TYR A 135 13.74 -7.90 0.45
C TYR A 135 12.52 -8.24 1.29
N VAL A 136 12.75 -9.03 2.31
CA VAL A 136 11.77 -9.45 3.33
C VAL A 136 12.21 -8.94 4.67
N LEU A 137 11.29 -8.29 5.38
CA LEU A 137 11.42 -7.95 6.80
C LEU A 137 10.81 -9.06 7.63
N ASN A 138 11.58 -9.61 8.53
CA ASN A 138 11.14 -10.65 9.46
C ASN A 138 11.18 -10.15 10.89
N ALA A 139 10.11 -10.35 11.65
CA ALA A 139 10.15 -10.21 13.09
C ALA A 139 10.70 -11.47 13.77
N ALA A 140 11.17 -11.28 15.00
CA ALA A 140 11.68 -12.34 15.84
C ALA A 140 10.59 -13.37 16.18
N ALA A 141 10.82 -14.60 15.77
CA ALA A 141 9.98 -15.74 16.11
C ALA A 141 10.80 -17.04 16.02
N ASN A 142 10.35 -18.08 16.68
CA ASN A 142 10.94 -19.43 16.60
C ASN A 142 12.46 -19.47 16.84
N GLY A 143 12.98 -18.55 17.69
CA GLY A 143 14.40 -18.47 18.02
C GLY A 143 15.26 -17.65 17.06
N SER A 144 14.66 -17.01 16.04
CA SER A 144 15.31 -15.99 15.21
C SER A 144 15.25 -14.61 15.84
N ASN A 145 16.14 -13.71 15.40
CA ASN A 145 16.07 -12.28 15.67
C ASN A 145 15.37 -11.56 14.53
N ASP A 146 14.97 -10.31 14.76
CA ASP A 146 14.51 -9.40 13.69
C ASP A 146 15.61 -9.23 12.64
N ASN A 147 15.25 -9.35 11.37
CA ASN A 147 16.20 -9.24 10.26
C ASN A 147 15.52 -8.82 8.95
N VAL A 148 16.33 -8.36 8.01
CA VAL A 148 15.98 -8.32 6.59
C VAL A 148 16.77 -9.39 5.84
N THR A 149 16.15 -9.98 4.80
CA THR A 149 16.78 -11.01 3.97
C THR A 149 16.44 -10.77 2.50
N ALA A 150 17.42 -10.93 1.60
CA ALA A 150 17.30 -10.68 0.18
C ALA A 150 17.14 -11.96 -0.65
N PHE A 151 16.39 -11.85 -1.73
CA PHE A 151 16.13 -12.88 -2.72
C PHE A 151 16.26 -12.30 -4.13
N HIS A 152 16.82 -13.09 -5.06
CA HIS A 152 16.61 -12.85 -6.48
C HIS A 152 15.26 -13.38 -6.89
N PHE A 153 14.48 -12.53 -7.58
CA PHE A 153 13.21 -12.90 -8.18
C PHE A 153 13.38 -13.06 -9.69
N GLY A 154 12.89 -14.15 -10.24
CA GLY A 154 12.90 -14.36 -11.69
C GLY A 154 12.01 -15.53 -12.11
N CYS A 155 11.26 -15.32 -13.21
CA CYS A 155 10.36 -16.33 -13.77
C CYS A 155 9.42 -16.96 -12.74
N GLY A 156 8.91 -16.15 -11.79
CA GLY A 156 7.98 -16.61 -10.77
C GLY A 156 8.60 -17.33 -9.57
N ASN A 157 9.94 -17.35 -9.46
CA ASN A 157 10.65 -18.04 -8.39
C ASN A 157 11.50 -17.05 -7.56
N LEU A 158 11.60 -17.32 -6.28
CA LEU A 158 12.48 -16.62 -5.35
C LEU A 158 13.70 -17.50 -5.02
N THR A 159 14.89 -16.95 -5.21
CA THR A 159 16.14 -17.62 -4.85
C THR A 159 16.85 -16.82 -3.78
N LEU A 160 17.01 -17.41 -2.58
CA LEU A 160 17.72 -16.77 -1.48
C LEU A 160 19.15 -16.37 -1.92
N ILE A 161 19.52 -15.11 -1.62
CA ILE A 161 20.91 -14.65 -1.77
C ILE A 161 21.69 -15.09 -0.53
N PRO A 162 22.67 -16.02 -0.66
CA PRO A 162 23.41 -16.53 0.49
C PRO A 162 24.15 -15.42 1.24
N GLY A 163 23.98 -15.36 2.56
CA GLY A 163 24.64 -14.34 3.40
C GLY A 163 24.02 -12.95 3.34
N SER A 164 22.82 -12.79 2.74
CA SER A 164 22.14 -11.49 2.64
C SER A 164 21.40 -11.06 3.91
N SER A 165 21.20 -11.96 4.87
CA SER A 165 20.49 -11.62 6.10
C SER A 165 21.26 -10.56 6.91
N ARG A 166 20.56 -9.50 7.32
CA ARG A 166 21.07 -8.43 8.20
C ARG A 166 20.19 -8.30 9.42
N ALA A 167 20.81 -8.35 10.60
CA ALA A 167 20.11 -8.07 11.84
C ALA A 167 19.69 -6.60 11.91
N LEU A 168 18.57 -6.33 12.55
CA LEU A 168 18.14 -4.99 12.92
C LEU A 168 18.93 -4.48 14.15
N SER A 169 18.56 -3.29 14.65
CA SER A 169 19.27 -2.62 15.75
C SER A 169 19.32 -3.44 17.05
N ALA A 170 18.32 -4.31 17.27
CA ALA A 170 18.22 -5.22 18.39
C ALA A 170 17.55 -6.55 18.01
N ALA A 171 17.58 -7.53 18.91
CA ALA A 171 17.00 -8.85 18.68
C ALA A 171 15.47 -8.86 18.54
N SER A 172 14.79 -7.85 19.09
CA SER A 172 13.34 -7.66 19.02
C SER A 172 13.03 -6.16 19.04
N THR A 173 12.73 -5.60 17.88
CA THR A 173 12.49 -4.16 17.65
C THR A 173 11.03 -3.86 17.36
N THR A 174 10.23 -4.89 17.13
CA THR A 174 8.88 -4.79 16.56
C THR A 174 8.90 -4.02 15.23
N PRO A 175 9.57 -4.54 14.20
CA PRO A 175 9.72 -3.84 12.93
C PRO A 175 8.39 -3.79 12.19
N THR A 176 8.16 -2.76 11.36
CA THR A 176 6.84 -2.50 10.79
C THR A 176 6.81 -2.43 9.27
N GLN A 177 7.88 -1.96 8.63
CA GLN A 177 7.93 -1.91 7.17
C GLN A 177 9.37 -1.93 6.66
N VAL A 178 9.57 -2.52 5.48
CA VAL A 178 10.78 -2.41 4.66
C VAL A 178 10.42 -1.82 3.30
N SER A 179 11.25 -0.93 2.76
CA SER A 179 11.16 -0.45 1.39
C SER A 179 12.51 -0.08 0.83
N PHE A 180 12.66 -0.18 -0.49
CA PHE A 180 13.77 0.43 -1.21
C PHE A 180 13.62 1.95 -1.23
N SER A 181 14.77 2.66 -1.37
CA SER A 181 14.83 4.01 -1.93
C SER A 181 14.25 4.01 -3.34
N ARG A 182 13.96 5.19 -3.88
CA ARG A 182 13.32 5.30 -5.20
C ARG A 182 14.12 4.64 -6.31
N ASP A 183 15.45 4.84 -6.29
CA ASP A 183 16.36 4.34 -7.32
C ASP A 183 16.90 2.93 -6.99
N GLY A 184 16.51 2.36 -5.83
CA GLY A 184 16.82 1.00 -5.44
C GLY A 184 18.23 0.81 -4.88
N ASP A 185 18.92 1.87 -4.53
CA ASP A 185 20.32 1.87 -4.04
C ASP A 185 20.42 1.85 -2.51
N ALA A 186 19.32 2.07 -1.81
CA ALA A 186 19.21 1.95 -0.37
C ALA A 186 17.97 1.17 0.07
N LEU A 187 18.05 0.61 1.27
CA LEU A 187 16.95 -0.06 1.97
C LEU A 187 16.64 0.72 3.25
N VAL A 188 15.35 0.89 3.55
CA VAL A 188 14.86 1.57 4.75
C VAL A 188 13.97 0.62 5.55
N VAL A 189 14.10 0.62 6.87
CA VAL A 189 13.22 -0.13 7.80
C VAL A 189 12.80 0.77 8.95
N THR A 190 11.55 0.67 9.38
CA THR A 190 11.05 1.31 10.59
C THR A 190 10.94 0.31 11.73
N GLU A 191 11.48 0.68 12.90
CA GLU A 191 11.46 -0.09 14.13
C GLU A 191 10.60 0.61 15.19
N LYS A 192 9.43 0.06 15.47
CA LYS A 192 8.43 0.73 16.31
C LYS A 192 8.89 0.94 17.76
N ILE A 193 9.34 -0.12 18.44
CA ILE A 193 9.60 -0.06 19.88
C ILE A 193 10.92 0.66 20.19
N THR A 194 11.94 0.46 19.37
CA THR A 194 13.23 1.15 19.51
C THR A 194 13.16 2.61 19.09
N GLY A 195 12.13 2.97 18.29
CA GLY A 195 11.95 4.32 17.77
C GLY A 195 12.99 4.70 16.71
N LEU A 196 13.49 3.71 15.97
CA LEU A 196 14.54 3.90 14.98
C LEU A 196 14.01 3.80 13.54
N ILE A 197 14.72 4.44 12.64
CA ILE A 197 14.64 4.23 11.20
C ILE A 197 16.03 3.76 10.78
N ASP A 198 16.10 2.52 10.31
CA ASP A 198 17.34 1.93 9.82
C ASP A 198 17.48 2.16 8.31
N THR A 199 18.71 2.39 7.86
CA THR A 199 19.07 2.46 6.45
C THR A 199 20.26 1.56 6.15
N TRP A 200 20.31 1.03 4.94
CA TRP A 200 21.47 0.31 4.37
C TRP A 200 21.68 0.79 2.95
N LEU A 201 22.94 0.95 2.55
CA LEU A 201 23.27 1.04 1.13
C LEU A 201 23.26 -0.36 0.51
N LEU A 202 22.94 -0.45 -0.76
CA LEU A 202 22.92 -1.72 -1.49
C LEU A 202 24.12 -1.81 -2.42
N GLY A 203 24.88 -2.90 -2.31
CA GLY A 203 25.92 -3.24 -3.24
C GLY A 203 25.37 -3.69 -4.60
N HIS A 204 26.20 -3.71 -5.63
CA HIS A 204 25.83 -4.19 -6.97
C HIS A 204 25.41 -5.68 -6.99
N ASP A 205 25.73 -6.41 -5.95
CA ASP A 205 25.31 -7.80 -5.72
C ASP A 205 23.94 -7.91 -5.00
N GLY A 206 23.29 -6.77 -4.75
CA GLY A 206 22.04 -6.68 -4.02
C GLY A 206 22.16 -6.89 -2.51
N MET A 207 23.38 -6.88 -1.96
CA MET A 207 23.61 -7.07 -0.51
C MET A 207 23.51 -5.74 0.22
N ALA A 208 22.75 -5.72 1.32
CA ALA A 208 22.69 -4.58 2.23
C ALA A 208 24.01 -4.43 3.01
N THR A 209 24.59 -3.23 2.97
CA THR A 209 25.86 -2.83 3.60
C THR A 209 25.69 -1.49 4.31
N ASP A 210 26.72 -1.04 5.03
CA ASP A 210 26.79 0.30 5.62
C ASP A 210 25.53 0.70 6.43
N HIS A 211 25.15 -0.18 7.38
CA HIS A 211 24.00 0.03 8.25
C HIS A 211 24.13 1.30 9.08
N GLN A 212 23.10 2.12 9.03
CA GLN A 212 22.93 3.30 9.87
C GLN A 212 21.56 3.24 10.57
N ALA A 213 21.47 3.77 11.79
CA ALA A 213 20.24 3.82 12.55
C ALA A 213 20.00 5.25 13.05
N PHE A 214 18.82 5.78 12.76
CA PHE A 214 18.43 7.15 13.10
C PHE A 214 17.25 7.15 14.06
N THR A 215 17.32 7.98 15.09
CA THR A 215 16.15 8.16 15.96
C THR A 215 15.05 8.89 15.17
N SER A 216 13.88 8.28 15.08
CA SER A 216 12.68 8.94 14.53
C SER A 216 12.33 10.17 15.36
N VAL A 217 11.89 11.24 14.68
CA VAL A 217 11.46 12.47 15.37
C VAL A 217 10.23 12.20 16.24
N GLY A 218 9.30 11.38 15.75
CA GLY A 218 8.13 10.95 16.51
C GLY A 218 8.31 9.59 17.17
N ILE A 219 7.41 9.27 18.09
CA ILE A 219 7.43 8.02 18.87
C ILE A 219 6.69 6.93 18.09
N TRP A 220 7.25 5.72 18.04
CA TRP A 220 6.72 4.57 17.33
C TRP A 220 6.56 4.83 15.82
N PRO A 221 7.67 5.03 15.07
CA PRO A 221 7.63 5.07 13.62
C PRO A 221 7.02 3.77 13.10
N PHE A 222 6.13 3.88 12.08
CA PHE A 222 5.38 2.73 11.61
C PHE A 222 5.46 2.62 10.09
N GLY A 223 4.40 2.97 9.37
CA GLY A 223 4.38 2.94 7.92
C GLY A 223 5.09 4.14 7.31
N PHE A 224 5.67 3.95 6.13
CA PHE A 224 6.33 5.03 5.41
C PHE A 224 6.18 4.89 3.89
N ALA A 225 6.40 5.98 3.19
CA ALA A 225 6.50 5.99 1.74
C ALA A 225 7.73 6.78 1.29
N VAL A 226 8.33 6.33 0.17
CA VAL A 226 9.44 7.01 -0.49
C VAL A 226 8.91 7.77 -1.69
N GLY A 227 9.18 9.07 -1.73
CA GLY A 227 8.76 9.99 -2.78
C GLY A 227 9.90 10.38 -3.73
N HIS A 228 9.64 11.42 -4.52
CA HIS A 228 10.62 11.95 -5.44
C HIS A 228 11.83 12.53 -4.70
N GLY A 229 13.05 12.25 -5.21
CA GLY A 229 14.32 12.69 -4.63
C GLY A 229 14.55 12.08 -3.25
N ASP A 230 14.19 10.80 -3.11
CA ASP A 230 14.37 9.98 -1.90
C ASP A 230 13.86 10.61 -0.60
N ARG A 231 12.76 11.38 -0.73
CA ARG A 231 12.06 11.90 0.42
C ARG A 231 11.25 10.82 1.09
N LEU A 232 11.51 10.64 2.37
CA LEU A 232 10.82 9.65 3.20
C LEU A 232 9.73 10.36 4.01
N PHE A 233 8.51 9.80 4.00
CA PHE A 233 7.38 10.24 4.82
C PHE A 233 7.03 9.11 5.79
N VAL A 234 7.06 9.38 7.09
CA VAL A 234 6.92 8.36 8.14
C VAL A 234 5.77 8.72 9.06
N SER A 235 4.85 7.78 9.30
CA SER A 235 3.82 7.90 10.33
C SER A 235 4.38 7.51 11.70
N GLU A 236 3.88 8.17 12.74
CA GLU A 236 4.32 7.95 14.12
C GLU A 236 3.10 7.80 15.03
N ALA A 237 2.95 6.64 15.63
CA ALA A 237 1.76 6.24 16.38
C ALA A 237 1.70 6.79 17.82
N ASP A 238 2.76 7.45 18.29
CA ASP A 238 2.91 8.05 19.63
C ASP A 238 2.51 7.11 20.78
N ALA A 239 2.95 5.86 20.69
CA ALA A 239 2.62 4.79 21.66
C ALA A 239 1.10 4.62 21.90
N GLY A 240 0.26 5.02 20.93
CA GLY A 240 -1.18 5.00 21.05
C GLY A 240 -1.77 6.10 21.92
N ALA A 241 -1.01 7.14 22.25
CA ALA A 241 -1.49 8.28 23.02
C ALA A 241 -2.69 8.97 22.30
N PRO A 242 -3.76 9.29 23.02
CA PRO A 242 -4.93 9.93 22.42
C PRO A 242 -4.54 11.24 21.71
N ASN A 243 -4.85 11.33 20.41
CA ASN A 243 -4.59 12.46 19.53
C ASN A 243 -3.11 12.90 19.44
N GLY A 244 -2.17 11.99 19.80
CA GLY A 244 -0.74 12.30 19.87
C GLY A 244 0.04 12.01 18.58
N SER A 245 -0.57 11.33 17.62
CA SER A 245 0.12 10.86 16.43
C SER A 245 0.55 11.97 15.48
N SER A 246 1.58 11.71 14.69
CA SER A 246 2.17 12.66 13.75
C SER A 246 2.62 11.98 12.45
N VAL A 247 3.04 12.80 11.49
CA VAL A 247 3.78 12.40 10.30
C VAL A 247 5.02 13.29 10.20
N SER A 248 6.18 12.68 9.95
CA SER A 248 7.43 13.40 9.69
C SER A 248 7.92 13.15 8.28
N SER A 249 8.69 14.09 7.73
CA SER A 249 9.39 13.90 6.47
C SER A 249 10.90 14.08 6.62
N TYR A 250 11.64 13.31 5.83
CA TYR A 250 13.09 13.26 5.83
C TYR A 250 13.62 13.30 4.39
N GLU A 251 14.83 13.72 4.22
CA GLU A 251 15.62 13.53 3.01
C GLU A 251 16.62 12.40 3.24
N LEU A 252 16.55 11.34 2.43
CA LEU A 252 17.51 10.25 2.42
C LEU A 252 18.64 10.62 1.46
N SER A 253 19.84 10.70 1.97
CA SER A 253 21.04 11.04 1.16
C SER A 253 21.63 9.80 0.47
N ASP A 254 22.40 10.00 -0.59
CA ASP A 254 23.14 8.96 -1.32
C ASP A 254 24.11 8.16 -0.41
N SER A 255 24.44 8.67 0.77
CA SER A 255 25.25 7.98 1.77
C SER A 255 24.44 7.22 2.82
N GLY A 256 23.12 7.12 2.65
CA GLY A 256 22.20 6.47 3.59
C GLY A 256 21.82 7.33 4.81
N GLY A 257 22.25 8.60 4.88
CA GLY A 257 21.91 9.52 5.96
C GLY A 257 20.48 10.04 5.86
N LEU A 258 19.84 10.35 7.01
CA LEU A 258 18.51 10.94 7.09
C LEU A 258 18.56 12.33 7.70
N ASP A 259 18.13 13.34 6.95
CA ASP A 259 17.95 14.71 7.41
C ASP A 259 16.46 15.07 7.55
N VAL A 260 16.05 15.64 8.67
CA VAL A 260 14.65 15.99 8.94
C VAL A 260 14.24 17.20 8.10
N ILE A 261 13.16 17.10 7.33
CA ILE A 261 12.53 18.20 6.60
C ILE A 261 11.37 18.78 7.42
N SER A 262 10.40 17.93 7.81
CA SER A 262 9.30 18.31 8.72
C SER A 262 9.24 17.32 9.86
N GLY A 263 9.34 17.79 11.08
CA GLY A 263 9.27 16.95 12.26
C GLY A 263 7.90 17.05 12.94
N LYS A 264 7.26 15.91 13.21
CA LYS A 264 6.03 15.77 14.03
C LYS A 264 4.88 16.69 13.59
N VAL A 265 4.53 16.69 12.31
CA VAL A 265 3.32 17.38 11.87
C VAL A 265 2.10 16.61 12.42
N PRO A 266 1.30 17.19 13.34
CA PRO A 266 0.32 16.43 14.10
C PRO A 266 -0.85 15.96 13.24
N THR A 267 -1.31 14.72 13.44
CA THR A 267 -2.59 14.24 12.91
C THR A 267 -3.76 14.64 13.78
N GLU A 268 -3.53 14.97 15.05
CA GLU A 268 -4.55 15.15 16.09
C GLU A 268 -5.53 13.96 16.15
N GLN A 269 -5.03 12.78 15.79
CA GLN A 269 -5.70 11.49 15.82
C GLN A 269 -4.86 10.50 16.62
N THR A 270 -5.40 9.30 16.83
CA THR A 270 -4.77 8.26 17.65
C THR A 270 -4.24 7.13 16.79
N ALA A 271 -3.01 6.70 17.06
CA ALA A 271 -2.33 5.57 16.43
C ALA A 271 -2.29 5.67 14.89
N ALA A 272 -1.65 6.73 14.36
CA ALA A 272 -1.33 6.83 12.95
C ALA A 272 -0.25 5.79 12.60
N CYS A 273 -0.61 4.79 11.81
CA CYS A 273 0.23 3.63 11.55
C CYS A 273 0.58 3.48 10.06
N TRP A 274 -0.35 3.09 9.21
CA TRP A 274 -0.11 2.84 7.78
C TRP A 274 -0.09 4.15 7.00
N LEU A 275 0.83 4.27 6.05
CA LEU A 275 1.02 5.51 5.29
C LEU A 275 1.21 5.21 3.80
N VAL A 276 0.55 6.01 2.95
CA VAL A 276 0.71 5.94 1.49
C VAL A 276 0.91 7.33 0.90
N LEU A 277 1.65 7.39 -0.21
CA LEU A 277 1.90 8.59 -1.01
C LEU A 277 1.21 8.47 -2.37
N THR A 278 0.56 9.51 -2.85
CA THR A 278 -0.01 9.54 -4.21
C THR A 278 1.08 9.35 -5.26
N TYR A 279 0.76 8.75 -6.41
CA TYR A 279 1.72 8.46 -7.48
C TYR A 279 2.40 9.72 -8.05
N ASP A 280 1.72 10.86 -7.97
CA ASP A 280 2.27 12.17 -8.37
C ASP A 280 3.10 12.85 -7.26
N GLY A 281 3.20 12.22 -6.07
CA GLY A 281 3.97 12.70 -4.94
C GLY A 281 3.42 13.93 -4.23
N ARG A 282 2.16 14.33 -4.50
CA ARG A 282 1.58 15.56 -3.95
C ARG A 282 0.92 15.41 -2.60
N TYR A 283 0.44 14.22 -2.26
CA TYR A 283 -0.33 13.99 -1.04
C TYR A 283 0.11 12.73 -0.34
N VAL A 284 0.20 12.81 0.98
CA VAL A 284 0.42 11.69 1.90
C VAL A 284 -0.84 11.47 2.71
N TYR A 285 -1.25 10.21 2.87
CA TYR A 285 -2.35 9.82 3.75
C TYR A 285 -1.87 8.82 4.78
N THR A 286 -2.29 9.00 6.03
CA THR A 286 -2.03 8.03 7.10
C THR A 286 -3.32 7.54 7.74
N ALA A 287 -3.40 6.21 7.95
CA ALA A 287 -4.51 5.56 8.64
C ALA A 287 -4.30 5.63 10.15
N ASN A 288 -5.28 6.20 10.85
CA ASN A 288 -5.30 6.36 12.30
C ASN A 288 -6.07 5.19 12.92
N ALA A 289 -5.37 4.10 13.29
CA ALA A 289 -5.98 2.86 13.76
C ALA A 289 -6.88 3.06 14.99
N GLY A 290 -6.44 3.88 15.95
CA GLY A 290 -7.18 4.16 17.16
C GLY A 290 -8.37 5.12 16.98
N SER A 291 -8.38 5.94 15.91
CA SER A 291 -9.44 6.91 15.63
C SER A 291 -10.39 6.48 14.50
N ALA A 292 -10.16 5.33 13.86
CA ALA A 292 -10.90 4.83 12.71
C ALA A 292 -11.07 5.92 11.64
N SER A 293 -9.94 6.45 11.16
CA SER A 293 -9.94 7.61 10.24
C SER A 293 -8.66 7.67 9.40
N ILE A 294 -8.67 8.52 8.39
CA ILE A 294 -7.49 8.87 7.58
C ILE A 294 -7.23 10.36 7.74
N SER A 295 -5.96 10.73 7.95
CA SER A 295 -5.46 12.10 7.88
C SER A 295 -4.67 12.30 6.60
N GLY A 296 -4.85 13.47 5.95
CA GLY A 296 -4.18 13.84 4.71
C GLY A 296 -3.21 15.01 4.89
N PHE A 297 -2.11 14.98 4.12
CA PHE A 297 -1.08 16.01 4.10
C PHE A 297 -0.71 16.36 2.67
N ARG A 298 -0.53 17.64 2.39
CA ARG A 298 0.09 18.14 1.17
C ARG A 298 1.60 18.10 1.31
N VAL A 299 2.26 17.52 0.31
CA VAL A 299 3.71 17.55 0.19
C VAL A 299 4.11 18.79 -0.60
N GLN A 300 4.88 19.68 0.01
CA GLN A 300 5.42 20.85 -0.64
C GLN A 300 6.63 20.48 -1.52
N TRP A 301 7.01 21.35 -2.45
CA TRP A 301 8.11 21.10 -3.39
C TRP A 301 9.45 20.74 -2.71
N ASN A 302 9.68 21.25 -1.48
CA ASN A 302 10.87 20.96 -0.68
C ASN A 302 10.71 19.71 0.22
N GLY A 303 9.60 18.98 0.12
CA GLY A 303 9.30 17.81 0.94
C GLY A 303 8.64 18.10 2.30
N SER A 304 8.43 19.38 2.64
CA SER A 304 7.73 19.71 3.88
C SER A 304 6.23 19.36 3.79
N LEU A 305 5.64 19.05 4.94
CA LEU A 305 4.27 18.60 5.08
C LEU A 305 3.36 19.72 5.58
N GLU A 306 2.20 19.85 4.95
CA GLU A 306 1.11 20.71 5.39
C GLU A 306 -0.16 19.87 5.50
N ARG A 307 -0.83 19.92 6.66
CA ARG A 307 -2.06 19.18 6.87
C ARG A 307 -3.18 19.69 5.94
N LEU A 308 -3.93 18.78 5.34
CA LEU A 308 -5.02 19.09 4.41
C LEU A 308 -6.38 19.13 5.09
N ASP A 309 -6.64 18.21 5.99
CA ASP A 309 -7.95 17.98 6.59
C ASP A 309 -8.14 18.81 7.86
N ASP A 310 -9.39 19.11 8.17
CA ASP A 310 -9.78 19.58 9.49
C ASP A 310 -9.71 18.38 10.47
N PRO A 311 -8.88 18.44 11.53
CA PRO A 311 -8.75 17.33 12.47
C PRO A 311 -10.05 16.93 13.17
N SER A 312 -11.03 17.83 13.22
CA SER A 312 -12.37 17.54 13.77
C SER A 312 -13.27 16.80 12.78
N LEU A 313 -12.92 16.76 11.48
CA LEU A 313 -13.69 16.17 10.39
C LEU A 313 -12.85 15.24 9.49
N PRO A 314 -12.08 14.30 10.06
CA PRO A 314 -11.24 13.41 9.26
C PRO A 314 -12.12 12.45 8.42
N ALA A 315 -11.55 11.92 7.32
CA ALA A 315 -12.20 10.86 6.56
C ALA A 315 -12.36 9.60 7.43
N LYS A 316 -13.60 9.17 7.67
CA LYS A 316 -13.91 8.03 8.54
C LYS A 316 -13.79 6.71 7.81
N THR A 317 -13.12 5.74 8.43
CA THR A 317 -12.97 4.36 7.98
C THR A 317 -13.87 3.42 8.80
N GLY A 318 -13.81 2.11 8.51
CA GLY A 318 -14.18 1.09 9.47
C GLY A 318 -13.21 1.05 10.66
N MET A 319 -13.46 0.13 11.59
CA MET A 319 -12.67 0.03 12.83
C MET A 319 -11.26 -0.51 12.55
N HIS A 320 -10.27 0.08 13.19
CA HIS A 320 -8.88 -0.33 13.14
C HIS A 320 -8.36 -0.47 11.69
N PRO A 321 -8.24 0.65 10.91
CA PRO A 321 -7.63 0.60 9.60
C PRO A 321 -6.19 0.07 9.70
N ALA A 322 -5.88 -0.94 8.88
CA ALA A 322 -4.72 -1.82 9.04
C ALA A 322 -3.94 -2.08 7.75
N ASP A 323 -4.20 -1.39 6.71
CA ASP A 323 -3.36 -1.17 5.52
C ASP A 323 -4.12 -0.28 4.52
N MET A 324 -3.38 0.31 3.58
CA MET A 324 -3.95 1.16 2.54
C MET A 324 -3.29 0.91 1.18
N ALA A 325 -4.07 1.05 0.11
CA ALA A 325 -3.56 0.99 -1.25
C ALA A 325 -4.37 1.93 -2.17
N PHE A 326 -3.71 2.50 -3.19
CA PHE A 326 -4.40 3.21 -4.27
C PHE A 326 -4.81 2.25 -5.38
N SER A 327 -5.93 2.55 -6.06
CA SER A 327 -6.22 1.98 -7.37
C SER A 327 -5.08 2.29 -8.35
N HIS A 328 -4.94 1.47 -9.40
CA HIS A 328 -3.88 1.64 -10.41
C HIS A 328 -3.83 3.05 -11.02
N ASP A 329 -4.97 3.68 -11.22
CA ASP A 329 -5.09 5.06 -11.74
C ASP A 329 -4.84 6.14 -10.66
N GLY A 330 -4.75 5.76 -9.39
CA GLY A 330 -4.57 6.69 -8.26
C GLY A 330 -5.83 7.44 -7.83
N ASP A 331 -6.97 7.19 -8.46
CA ASP A 331 -8.20 7.95 -8.24
C ASP A 331 -8.97 7.49 -6.98
N VAL A 332 -8.68 6.29 -6.47
CA VAL A 332 -9.34 5.73 -5.28
C VAL A 332 -8.31 5.23 -4.28
N LEU A 333 -8.46 5.66 -3.04
CA LEU A 333 -7.75 5.15 -1.88
C LEU A 333 -8.61 4.11 -1.17
N PHE A 334 -8.07 2.92 -0.95
CA PHE A 334 -8.69 1.86 -0.17
C PHE A 334 -8.00 1.72 1.18
N SER A 335 -8.80 1.43 2.21
CA SER A 335 -8.31 1.10 3.56
C SER A 335 -8.91 -0.22 4.00
N LEU A 336 -8.07 -1.20 4.29
CA LEU A 336 -8.44 -2.44 4.97
C LEU A 336 -8.66 -2.11 6.45
N ASN A 337 -9.82 -2.48 7.00
CA ASN A 337 -10.17 -2.25 8.40
C ASN A 337 -10.39 -3.60 9.06
N ASN A 338 -9.35 -4.12 9.72
CA ASN A 338 -9.42 -5.46 10.30
C ASN A 338 -10.20 -5.53 11.62
N GLY A 339 -10.43 -4.40 12.31
CA GLY A 339 -11.25 -4.38 13.52
C GLY A 339 -12.72 -4.73 13.31
N ASP A 340 -13.25 -4.53 12.11
CA ASP A 340 -14.63 -4.88 11.74
C ASP A 340 -14.76 -5.69 10.44
N GLY A 341 -13.62 -6.09 9.83
CA GLY A 341 -13.60 -6.89 8.61
C GLY A 341 -14.17 -6.15 7.39
N THR A 342 -13.81 -4.88 7.22
CA THR A 342 -14.33 -4.05 6.12
C THR A 342 -13.19 -3.48 5.25
N ILE A 343 -13.54 -3.01 4.05
CA ILE A 343 -12.73 -2.08 3.26
C ILE A 343 -13.51 -0.79 3.11
N SER A 344 -12.90 0.32 3.48
CA SER A 344 -13.37 1.66 3.15
C SER A 344 -12.74 2.12 1.84
N ALA A 345 -13.50 2.83 1.00
CA ALA A 345 -13.03 3.38 -0.26
C ALA A 345 -13.30 4.88 -0.33
N PHE A 346 -12.34 5.62 -0.88
CA PHE A 346 -12.41 7.08 -0.99
C PHE A 346 -11.93 7.53 -2.36
N GLY A 347 -12.72 8.38 -3.03
CA GLY A 347 -12.25 9.12 -4.21
C GLY A 347 -11.26 10.20 -3.79
N VAL A 348 -10.11 10.25 -4.45
CA VAL A 348 -9.08 11.26 -4.21
C VAL A 348 -9.35 12.44 -5.14
N LYS A 349 -9.64 13.61 -4.57
CA LYS A 349 -9.87 14.84 -5.34
C LYS A 349 -8.57 15.54 -5.71
N SER A 350 -8.63 16.41 -6.68
CA SER A 350 -7.47 17.16 -7.17
C SER A 350 -6.82 18.09 -6.12
N ASP A 351 -7.57 18.45 -5.06
CA ASP A 351 -7.08 19.22 -3.93
C ASP A 351 -6.52 18.36 -2.79
N GLY A 352 -6.60 17.02 -2.92
CA GLY A 352 -6.19 16.02 -1.94
C GLY A 352 -7.28 15.65 -0.94
N SER A 353 -8.47 16.25 -1.00
CA SER A 353 -9.57 15.83 -0.14
C SER A 353 -10.12 14.46 -0.52
N LEU A 354 -10.59 13.70 0.48
CA LEU A 354 -11.13 12.35 0.32
C LEU A 354 -12.66 12.37 0.32
N GLU A 355 -13.27 11.73 -0.67
CA GLU A 355 -14.72 11.56 -0.77
C GLU A 355 -15.12 10.10 -0.60
N GLY A 356 -15.93 9.79 0.42
CA GLY A 356 -16.36 8.43 0.70
C GLY A 356 -17.08 7.77 -0.48
N LYS A 357 -16.73 6.53 -0.77
CA LYS A 357 -17.34 5.65 -1.78
C LYS A 357 -17.85 4.35 -1.13
N SER A 358 -18.53 3.51 -1.91
CA SER A 358 -18.99 2.21 -1.45
C SER A 358 -17.81 1.31 -1.07
N GLY A 359 -17.85 0.77 0.13
CA GLY A 359 -16.87 -0.16 0.68
C GLY A 359 -17.32 -1.62 0.58
N LEU A 360 -16.60 -2.50 1.29
CA LEU A 360 -16.87 -3.93 1.41
C LEU A 360 -16.98 -4.31 2.90
N SER A 361 -17.78 -5.30 3.22
CA SER A 361 -17.83 -5.91 4.56
C SER A 361 -17.80 -7.44 4.48
N GLY A 362 -17.52 -8.09 5.61
CA GLY A 362 -17.52 -9.55 5.71
C GLY A 362 -16.16 -10.20 5.45
N LEU A 363 -15.06 -9.43 5.46
CA LEU A 363 -13.70 -9.99 5.48
C LEU A 363 -13.39 -10.55 6.87
N PRO A 364 -12.47 -11.54 6.96
CA PRO A 364 -11.94 -11.96 8.26
C PRO A 364 -11.27 -10.79 8.99
N THR A 365 -11.49 -10.66 10.29
CA THR A 365 -10.82 -9.64 11.13
C THR A 365 -9.34 -9.93 11.34
N THR A 366 -8.87 -11.10 10.91
CA THR A 366 -7.45 -11.45 10.86
C THR A 366 -6.74 -10.95 9.60
N SER A 367 -7.48 -10.41 8.60
CA SER A 367 -6.93 -9.99 7.31
C SER A 367 -5.76 -9.02 7.45
N ALA A 368 -4.74 -9.19 6.61
CA ALA A 368 -3.51 -8.42 6.65
C ALA A 368 -2.95 -8.16 5.25
N GLY A 369 -2.36 -6.96 5.08
CA GLY A 369 -1.83 -6.50 3.81
C GLY A 369 -2.91 -6.09 2.82
N LEU A 370 -2.63 -5.08 2.02
CA LEU A 370 -3.51 -4.62 0.95
C LEU A 370 -2.69 -4.18 -0.26
N ALA A 371 -2.97 -4.77 -1.41
CA ALA A 371 -2.45 -4.33 -2.70
C ALA A 371 -3.60 -4.13 -3.67
N ALA A 372 -3.48 -3.19 -4.61
CA ALA A 372 -4.54 -2.88 -5.57
C ALA A 372 -3.99 -2.61 -6.97
N TRP A 373 -4.82 -2.93 -7.98
CA TRP A 373 -4.52 -2.72 -9.40
C TRP A 373 -5.77 -2.33 -10.19
#